data_9a94121f4a64e89a4df77aeac06b076b
#
_entry.id   9a94121f4a64e89a4df77aeac06b076b
#
_cell.length_a   1.000
_cell.length_b   1.000
_cell.length_c   1.000
_cell.angle_alpha   90.00
_cell.angle_beta   90.00
_cell.angle_gamma   90.00
#
_symmetry.space_group_name_H-M   'P 1'
#
loop_
_entity.id
_entity.type
_entity.pdbx_description
1 polymer ?
#
loop_
_entity_poly.entity_id
_entity_poly.type
_entity_poly.pdbx_seq_one_letter_code
_entity_poly.pdbx_strand_id
1 'polypeptide(L)'
;MTLVILTILILAYVLIATENVTKVNRAAVAIFAGTVGWVLYICFGMDFVTSEHSEDYTRFLNFSEMESTSTSVKYFISRHIFLPQVGRAAEIVMFLLATMTIVEILNNNGCFDFVRQLLRTRSSKKMLWTLAIVTFLISINLDNFTTTVMMLTMMHSIIPSRRQRMVYGSAILVAANCGGALTVIGNPEGLVLWNSGAVTATVFSFSLLLPCLAAWLIPTLLMQRMLPERVETEWIVMPFRGDDTRLNKWQRLLMLLVGIGGLWFIPTFHNITKLSPFLGALCVLSVLWIVNEIFNRKLMNMDAMVERRTPRVLQYGVVQMILFVMGMILAVGVVKET
;
A
#
# COMPACT_ATOMS: atom_id res chain seq x y z
N MET A 1 -5.76 -28.05 17.80
CA MET A 1 -4.77 -27.00 17.50
C MET A 1 -5.34 -25.96 16.54
N THR A 2 -5.97 -26.34 15.44
CA THR A 2 -6.67 -25.44 14.48
C THR A 2 -7.60 -24.45 15.19
N LEU A 3 -8.43 -24.93 16.13
CA LEU A 3 -9.32 -24.06 16.91
C LEU A 3 -8.57 -23.00 17.73
N VAL A 4 -7.39 -23.32 18.28
CA VAL A 4 -6.59 -22.36 19.05
C VAL A 4 -6.03 -21.29 18.13
N ILE A 5 -5.44 -21.67 16.98
CA ILE A 5 -4.90 -20.72 15.99
C ILE A 5 -6.02 -19.84 15.43
N LEU A 6 -7.17 -20.44 15.09
CA LEU A 6 -8.34 -19.71 14.63
C LEU A 6 -8.86 -18.73 15.68
N THR A 7 -8.91 -19.14 16.96
CA THR A 7 -9.32 -18.26 18.06
C THR A 7 -8.39 -17.07 18.21
N ILE A 8 -7.07 -17.30 18.13
CA ILE A 8 -6.06 -16.23 18.18
C ILE A 8 -6.28 -15.25 17.01
N LEU A 9 -6.53 -15.76 15.80
CA LEU A 9 -6.79 -14.93 14.64
C LEU A 9 -8.07 -14.10 14.80
N ILE A 10 -9.17 -14.70 15.26
CA ILE A 10 -10.44 -13.99 15.52
C ILE A 10 -10.24 -12.90 16.58
N LEU A 11 -9.56 -13.21 17.68
CA LEU A 11 -9.24 -12.22 18.71
C LEU A 11 -8.38 -11.08 18.16
N ALA A 12 -7.41 -11.41 17.32
CA ALA A 12 -6.59 -10.39 16.65
C ALA A 12 -7.45 -9.48 15.74
N TYR A 13 -8.37 -10.03 14.96
CA TYR A 13 -9.31 -9.25 14.15
C TYR A 13 -10.20 -8.34 15.00
N VAL A 14 -10.72 -8.83 16.11
CA VAL A 14 -11.52 -8.01 17.03
C VAL A 14 -10.69 -6.87 17.61
N LEU A 15 -9.45 -7.12 18.05
CA LEU A 15 -8.54 -6.10 18.56
C LEU A 15 -8.18 -5.06 17.49
N ILE A 16 -7.93 -5.49 16.25
CA ILE A 16 -7.65 -4.61 15.10
C ILE A 16 -8.89 -3.74 14.81
N ALA A 17 -10.09 -4.33 14.77
CA ALA A 17 -11.33 -3.60 14.53
C ALA A 17 -11.65 -2.59 15.64
N THR A 18 -11.24 -2.88 16.87
CA THR A 18 -11.45 -2.02 18.05
C THR A 18 -10.24 -1.14 18.38
N GLU A 19 -9.29 -0.95 17.48
CA GLU A 19 -8.09 -0.11 17.67
C GLU A 19 -8.44 1.30 18.22
N ASN A 20 -9.52 1.91 17.71
CA ASN A 20 -9.94 3.24 18.15
C ASN A 20 -10.35 3.29 19.61
N VAL A 21 -10.84 2.19 20.18
CA VAL A 21 -11.29 2.05 21.56
C VAL A 21 -10.14 1.60 22.47
N THR A 22 -9.48 0.52 22.06
CA THR A 22 -8.41 -0.13 22.84
C THR A 22 -7.09 0.62 22.81
N LYS A 23 -6.89 1.49 21.79
CA LYS A 23 -5.61 2.19 21.54
C LYS A 23 -4.42 1.26 21.32
N VAL A 24 -4.67 -0.02 21.07
CA VAL A 24 -3.62 -0.99 20.72
C VAL A 24 -3.35 -0.91 19.23
N ASN A 25 -2.08 -0.81 18.87
CA ASN A 25 -1.66 -0.67 17.48
C ASN A 25 -1.95 -1.95 16.69
N ARG A 26 -2.71 -1.80 15.59
CA ARG A 26 -3.09 -2.92 14.70
C ARG A 26 -1.90 -3.71 14.15
N ALA A 27 -0.77 -3.04 13.86
CA ALA A 27 0.42 -3.72 13.36
C ALA A 27 1.03 -4.64 14.41
N ALA A 28 1.09 -4.20 15.68
CA ALA A 28 1.57 -5.03 16.77
C ALA A 28 0.70 -6.26 16.98
N VAL A 29 -0.63 -6.11 16.90
CA VAL A 29 -1.58 -7.22 17.02
C VAL A 29 -1.41 -8.23 15.88
N ALA A 30 -1.28 -7.74 14.64
CA ALA A 30 -1.11 -8.60 13.48
C ALA A 30 0.20 -9.40 13.53
N ILE A 31 1.32 -8.75 13.88
CA ILE A 31 2.62 -9.41 14.04
C ILE A 31 2.55 -10.46 15.17
N PHE A 32 1.96 -10.09 16.31
CA PHE A 32 1.79 -11.01 17.42
C PHE A 32 1.02 -12.26 17.01
N ALA A 33 -0.14 -12.09 16.37
CA ALA A 33 -0.96 -13.20 15.88
C ALA A 33 -0.20 -14.09 14.88
N GLY A 34 0.50 -13.49 13.91
CA GLY A 34 1.32 -14.23 12.95
C GLY A 34 2.46 -15.00 13.65
N THR A 35 3.20 -14.35 14.53
CA THR A 35 4.35 -14.96 15.22
C THR A 35 3.91 -16.11 16.14
N VAL A 36 2.89 -15.87 16.97
CA VAL A 36 2.39 -16.90 17.89
C VAL A 36 1.77 -18.07 17.11
N GLY A 37 1.01 -17.78 16.04
CA GLY A 37 0.46 -18.82 15.18
C GLY A 37 1.52 -19.73 14.60
N TRP A 38 2.61 -19.19 14.04
CA TRP A 38 3.71 -19.99 13.50
C TRP A 38 4.50 -20.74 14.56
N VAL A 39 4.73 -20.14 15.73
CA VAL A 39 5.38 -20.84 16.86
C VAL A 39 4.54 -22.04 17.31
N LEU A 40 3.23 -21.88 17.43
CA LEU A 40 2.33 -22.99 17.76
C LEU A 40 2.35 -24.07 16.68
N TYR A 41 2.31 -23.66 15.40
CA TYR A 41 2.36 -24.60 14.28
C TYR A 41 3.66 -25.41 14.25
N ILE A 42 4.82 -24.79 14.47
CA ILE A 42 6.12 -25.48 14.53
C ILE A 42 6.20 -26.42 15.74
N CYS A 43 5.62 -26.04 16.89
CA CYS A 43 5.69 -26.85 18.10
C CYS A 43 4.75 -28.07 18.06
N PHE A 44 3.58 -27.92 17.44
CA PHE A 44 2.51 -28.93 17.51
C PHE A 44 2.00 -29.38 16.13
N GLY A 45 2.64 -29.01 15.04
CA GLY A 45 2.19 -29.27 13.66
C GLY A 45 2.53 -30.66 13.12
N MET A 46 3.01 -31.60 13.92
CA MET A 46 3.41 -32.92 13.46
C MET A 46 2.27 -33.65 12.76
N ASP A 47 1.06 -33.63 13.33
CA ASP A 47 -0.11 -34.31 12.78
C ASP A 47 -0.54 -33.70 11.43
N PHE A 48 -0.39 -32.37 11.25
CA PHE A 48 -0.71 -31.69 9.99
C PHE A 48 0.29 -32.00 8.89
N VAL A 49 1.58 -32.05 9.21
CA VAL A 49 2.62 -32.39 8.23
C VAL A 49 2.43 -33.82 7.74
N THR A 50 2.07 -34.73 8.63
CA THR A 50 1.86 -36.15 8.26
C THR A 50 0.54 -36.39 7.54
N SER A 51 -0.49 -35.53 7.71
CA SER A 51 -1.77 -35.65 7.01
C SER A 51 -1.81 -34.87 5.71
N GLU A 52 -1.49 -33.59 5.72
CA GLU A 52 -1.65 -32.67 4.58
C GLU A 52 -0.42 -32.67 3.66
N HIS A 53 0.79 -32.85 4.19
CA HIS A 53 2.05 -32.79 3.47
C HIS A 53 2.79 -34.15 3.44
N SER A 54 2.08 -35.27 3.55
CA SER A 54 2.68 -36.59 3.70
C SER A 54 3.65 -36.97 2.55
N GLU A 55 3.29 -36.67 1.30
CA GLU A 55 4.14 -36.98 0.15
C GLU A 55 5.43 -36.15 0.13
N ASP A 56 5.30 -34.83 0.34
CA ASP A 56 6.45 -33.92 0.32
C ASP A 56 7.37 -34.16 1.51
N TYR A 57 6.80 -34.49 2.68
CA TYR A 57 7.57 -34.84 3.87
C TYR A 57 8.33 -36.16 3.67
N THR A 58 7.69 -37.17 3.06
CA THR A 58 8.36 -38.45 2.78
C THR A 58 9.50 -38.26 1.76
N ARG A 59 9.29 -37.45 0.71
CA ARG A 59 10.36 -37.10 -0.22
C ARG A 59 11.51 -36.37 0.46
N PHE A 60 11.20 -35.44 1.36
CA PHE A 60 12.21 -34.73 2.14
C PHE A 60 13.03 -35.66 3.03
N LEU A 61 12.40 -36.60 3.76
CA LEU A 61 13.08 -37.60 4.59
C LEU A 61 14.04 -38.47 3.76
N ASN A 62 13.55 -38.96 2.63
CA ASN A 62 14.35 -39.79 1.72
C ASN A 62 15.54 -39.03 1.13
N PHE A 63 15.37 -37.76 0.78
CA PHE A 63 16.45 -36.95 0.23
C PHE A 63 17.49 -36.53 1.28
N SER A 64 17.03 -36.30 2.51
CA SER A 64 17.89 -35.83 3.62
C SER A 64 18.49 -36.96 4.42
N GLU A 65 18.16 -38.24 4.11
CA GLU A 65 18.57 -39.44 4.88
C GLU A 65 18.26 -39.31 6.39
N MET A 66 17.13 -38.64 6.72
CA MET A 66 16.72 -38.38 8.11
C MET A 66 15.59 -39.32 8.51
N GLU A 67 15.63 -39.78 9.76
CA GLU A 67 14.49 -40.46 10.37
C GLU A 67 13.37 -39.49 10.72
N SER A 68 12.13 -39.98 10.72
CA SER A 68 10.95 -39.20 11.10
C SER A 68 10.96 -38.91 12.60
N THR A 69 11.51 -37.77 12.97
CA THR A 69 11.60 -37.30 14.36
C THR A 69 10.93 -35.94 14.49
N SER A 70 10.62 -35.51 15.71
CA SER A 70 10.10 -34.18 16.00
C SER A 70 11.02 -33.07 15.46
N THR A 71 12.31 -33.32 15.40
CA THR A 71 13.30 -32.34 14.86
C THR A 71 13.22 -32.28 13.34
N SER A 72 13.10 -33.41 12.65
CA SER A 72 12.97 -33.42 11.18
C SER A 72 11.66 -32.77 10.71
N VAL A 73 10.55 -32.95 11.46
CA VAL A 73 9.28 -32.24 11.20
C VAL A 73 9.46 -30.73 11.36
N LYS A 74 10.07 -30.24 12.43
CA LYS A 74 10.33 -28.81 12.63
C LYS A 74 11.21 -28.23 11.51
N TYR A 75 12.19 -28.99 11.05
CA TYR A 75 13.06 -28.57 9.98
C TYR A 75 12.32 -28.50 8.65
N PHE A 76 11.46 -29.48 8.36
CA PHE A 76 10.58 -29.49 7.20
C PHE A 76 9.63 -28.29 7.22
N ILE A 77 8.90 -28.06 8.32
CA ILE A 77 8.00 -26.90 8.47
C ILE A 77 8.76 -25.60 8.21
N SER A 78 9.93 -25.43 8.83
CA SER A 78 10.72 -24.20 8.70
C SER A 78 11.13 -23.92 7.26
N ARG A 79 11.61 -24.93 6.52
CA ARG A 79 12.15 -24.75 5.18
C ARG A 79 11.12 -24.84 4.05
N HIS A 80 10.18 -25.76 4.17
CA HIS A 80 9.27 -26.09 3.06
C HIS A 80 7.88 -25.45 3.20
N ILE A 81 7.48 -25.05 4.41
CA ILE A 81 6.19 -24.42 4.65
C ILE A 81 6.36 -22.95 5.03
N PHE A 82 7.12 -22.64 6.10
CA PHE A 82 7.26 -21.29 6.63
C PHE A 82 8.03 -20.35 5.70
N LEU A 83 9.21 -20.76 5.22
CA LEU A 83 10.07 -19.92 4.38
C LEU A 83 9.38 -19.46 3.08
N PRO A 84 8.65 -20.30 2.32
CA PRO A 84 7.85 -19.86 1.19
C PRO A 84 6.76 -18.82 1.55
N GLN A 85 6.12 -18.96 2.73
CA GLN A 85 5.15 -17.98 3.19
C GLN A 85 5.80 -16.62 3.52
N VAL A 86 6.97 -16.64 4.16
CA VAL A 86 7.78 -15.43 4.38
C VAL A 86 8.19 -14.81 3.05
N GLY A 87 8.58 -15.63 2.07
CA GLY A 87 8.92 -15.18 0.72
C GLY A 87 7.77 -14.40 0.07
N ARG A 88 6.55 -14.94 0.10
CA ARG A 88 5.35 -14.29 -0.43
C ARG A 88 5.04 -12.98 0.31
N ALA A 89 5.17 -12.97 1.64
CA ALA A 89 4.99 -11.76 2.43
C ALA A 89 6.05 -10.69 2.08
N ALA A 90 7.31 -11.11 1.92
CA ALA A 90 8.41 -10.23 1.56
C ALA A 90 8.23 -9.60 0.17
N GLU A 91 7.74 -10.35 -0.83
CA GLU A 91 7.42 -9.82 -2.16
C GLU A 91 6.44 -8.65 -2.10
N ILE A 92 5.36 -8.81 -1.32
CA ILE A 92 4.34 -7.78 -1.16
C ILE A 92 4.89 -6.57 -0.41
N VAL A 93 5.65 -6.80 0.66
CA VAL A 93 6.32 -5.75 1.43
C VAL A 93 7.30 -4.95 0.57
N MET A 94 8.12 -5.63 -0.23
CA MET A 94 9.06 -4.96 -1.14
C MET A 94 8.34 -4.16 -2.23
N PHE A 95 7.23 -4.67 -2.76
CA PHE A 95 6.40 -3.93 -3.70
C PHE A 95 5.86 -2.63 -3.07
N LEU A 96 5.28 -2.72 -1.88
CA LEU A 96 4.74 -1.56 -1.18
C LEU A 96 5.83 -0.54 -0.85
N LEU A 97 7.00 -0.99 -0.38
CA LEU A 97 8.14 -0.12 -0.13
C LEU A 97 8.57 0.62 -1.40
N ALA A 98 8.68 -0.08 -2.52
CA ALA A 98 9.07 0.52 -3.79
C ALA A 98 8.06 1.56 -4.27
N THR A 99 6.78 1.21 -4.30
CA THR A 99 5.71 2.12 -4.77
C THR A 99 5.56 3.35 -3.87
N MET A 100 5.59 3.19 -2.55
CA MET A 100 5.54 4.31 -1.61
C MET A 100 6.76 5.22 -1.74
N THR A 101 7.95 4.66 -1.97
CA THR A 101 9.16 5.45 -2.21
C THR A 101 9.08 6.24 -3.52
N ILE A 102 8.55 5.63 -4.59
CA ILE A 102 8.29 6.34 -5.86
C ILE A 102 7.41 7.56 -5.62
N VAL A 103 6.30 7.38 -4.91
CA VAL A 103 5.36 8.46 -4.61
C VAL A 103 6.01 9.56 -3.76
N GLU A 104 6.79 9.19 -2.75
CA GLU A 104 7.49 10.14 -1.90
C GLU A 104 8.51 10.97 -2.70
N ILE A 105 9.28 10.34 -3.60
CA ILE A 105 10.19 11.05 -4.50
C ILE A 105 9.42 12.05 -5.38
N LEU A 106 8.30 11.64 -5.97
CA LEU A 106 7.48 12.52 -6.81
C LEU A 106 6.88 13.68 -5.99
N ASN A 107 6.39 13.40 -4.79
CA ASN A 107 5.80 14.42 -3.92
C ASN A 107 6.85 15.43 -3.41
N ASN A 108 8.02 14.96 -3.02
CA ASN A 108 9.11 15.83 -2.55
C ASN A 108 9.66 16.74 -3.64
N ASN A 109 9.55 16.34 -4.90
CA ASN A 109 9.93 17.15 -6.06
C ASN A 109 8.80 18.04 -6.58
N GLY A 110 7.65 18.09 -5.90
CA GLY A 110 6.50 18.95 -6.30
C GLY A 110 5.85 18.51 -7.61
N CYS A 111 5.97 17.22 -7.99
CA CYS A 111 5.37 16.71 -9.22
C CYS A 111 3.84 16.76 -9.18
N PHE A 112 3.22 16.83 -8.00
CA PHE A 112 1.77 16.94 -7.79
C PHE A 112 1.28 18.39 -7.56
N ASP A 113 2.13 19.41 -7.70
CA ASP A 113 1.75 20.81 -7.45
C ASP A 113 0.65 21.32 -8.39
N PHE A 114 0.51 20.71 -9.57
CA PHE A 114 -0.59 21.02 -10.49
C PHE A 114 -1.97 20.78 -9.86
N VAL A 115 -2.09 19.82 -8.93
CA VAL A 115 -3.35 19.52 -8.23
C VAL A 115 -3.82 20.74 -7.45
N ARG A 116 -2.91 21.46 -6.79
CA ARG A 116 -3.27 22.70 -6.05
C ARG A 116 -3.78 23.80 -6.97
N GLN A 117 -3.26 23.90 -8.19
CA GLN A 117 -3.75 24.88 -9.15
C GLN A 117 -5.18 24.56 -9.60
N LEU A 118 -5.51 23.26 -9.75
CA LEU A 118 -6.86 22.79 -10.04
C LEU A 118 -7.86 23.08 -8.91
N LEU A 119 -7.38 23.12 -7.66
CA LEU A 119 -8.21 23.38 -6.49
C LEU A 119 -8.51 24.88 -6.26
N ARG A 120 -7.99 25.80 -7.09
CA ARG A 120 -8.27 27.23 -7.02
C ARG A 120 -9.69 27.56 -7.51
N THR A 121 -10.70 27.22 -6.69
CA THR A 121 -12.10 27.54 -7.00
C THR A 121 -12.82 28.04 -5.74
N ARG A 122 -13.79 28.94 -5.92
CA ARG A 122 -14.66 29.44 -4.83
C ARG A 122 -15.97 28.67 -4.72
N SER A 123 -16.28 27.80 -5.68
CA SER A 123 -17.51 27.00 -5.65
C SER A 123 -17.27 25.70 -4.89
N SER A 124 -18.04 25.46 -3.84
CA SER A 124 -17.97 24.24 -3.03
C SER A 124 -18.19 22.96 -3.86
N LYS A 125 -19.16 22.99 -4.76
CA LYS A 125 -19.46 21.86 -5.65
C LYS A 125 -18.28 21.55 -6.60
N LYS A 126 -17.71 22.59 -7.23
CA LYS A 126 -16.54 22.41 -8.11
C LYS A 126 -15.34 21.88 -7.33
N MET A 127 -15.10 22.40 -6.12
CA MET A 127 -14.02 21.94 -5.24
C MET A 127 -14.18 20.45 -4.90
N LEU A 128 -15.40 20.02 -4.50
CA LEU A 128 -15.70 18.64 -4.15
C LEU A 128 -15.40 17.69 -5.31
N TRP A 129 -15.96 18.00 -6.49
CA TRP A 129 -15.76 17.16 -7.67
C TRP A 129 -14.30 17.12 -8.13
N THR A 130 -13.62 18.27 -8.11
CA THR A 130 -12.19 18.32 -8.46
C THR A 130 -11.38 17.46 -7.51
N LEU A 131 -11.59 17.59 -6.18
CA LEU A 131 -10.93 16.76 -5.19
C LEU A 131 -11.23 15.28 -5.40
N ALA A 132 -12.50 14.94 -5.56
CA ALA A 132 -12.92 13.54 -5.70
C ALA A 132 -12.39 12.90 -7.00
N ILE A 133 -12.47 13.60 -8.14
CA ILE A 133 -11.97 13.10 -9.44
C ILE A 133 -10.45 12.93 -9.41
N VAL A 134 -9.74 13.97 -8.97
CA VAL A 134 -8.27 13.94 -8.92
C VAL A 134 -7.79 12.86 -7.97
N THR A 135 -8.41 12.73 -6.79
CA THR A 135 -8.07 11.67 -5.83
C THR A 135 -8.32 10.28 -6.42
N PHE A 136 -9.46 10.07 -7.06
CA PHE A 136 -9.79 8.80 -7.70
C PHE A 136 -8.76 8.42 -8.77
N LEU A 137 -8.43 9.35 -9.69
CA LEU A 137 -7.47 9.12 -10.76
C LEU A 137 -6.04 8.87 -10.25
N ILE A 138 -5.62 9.59 -9.22
CA ILE A 138 -4.31 9.39 -8.60
C ILE A 138 -4.27 8.01 -7.92
N SER A 139 -5.34 7.63 -7.19
CA SER A 139 -5.38 6.38 -6.44
C SER A 139 -5.49 5.13 -7.32
N ILE A 140 -5.90 5.25 -8.57
CA ILE A 140 -5.79 4.15 -9.55
C ILE A 140 -4.34 3.68 -9.72
N ASN A 141 -3.39 4.60 -9.58
CA ASN A 141 -1.96 4.36 -9.85
C ASN A 141 -1.10 4.28 -8.61
N LEU A 142 -1.50 5.01 -7.58
CA LEU A 142 -0.82 5.08 -6.31
C LEU A 142 -1.67 4.35 -5.27
N ASP A 143 -1.01 3.87 -4.20
CA ASP A 143 -1.76 3.26 -3.13
C ASP A 143 -2.76 4.25 -2.48
N ASN A 144 -3.89 3.72 -2.04
CA ASN A 144 -4.98 4.50 -1.48
C ASN A 144 -4.58 5.25 -0.19
N PHE A 145 -3.68 4.70 0.62
CA PHE A 145 -3.22 5.31 1.87
C PHE A 145 -2.39 6.58 1.59
N THR A 146 -1.35 6.46 0.75
CA THR A 146 -0.48 7.60 0.39
C THR A 146 -1.28 8.68 -0.34
N THR A 147 -2.15 8.30 -1.27
CA THR A 147 -3.06 9.23 -1.97
C THR A 147 -3.96 9.96 -0.99
N THR A 148 -4.55 9.26 -0.03
CA THR A 148 -5.40 9.85 1.00
C THR A 148 -4.65 10.88 1.84
N VAL A 149 -3.49 10.51 2.38
CA VAL A 149 -2.67 11.41 3.21
C VAL A 149 -2.25 12.66 2.43
N MET A 150 -1.79 12.48 1.19
CA MET A 150 -1.39 13.58 0.31
C MET A 150 -2.56 14.54 0.05
N MET A 151 -3.72 14.03 -0.35
CA MET A 151 -4.88 14.84 -0.69
C MET A 151 -5.52 15.51 0.53
N LEU A 152 -5.56 14.81 1.69
CA LEU A 152 -6.01 15.40 2.96
C LEU A 152 -5.09 16.53 3.41
N THR A 153 -3.78 16.39 3.28
CA THR A 153 -2.81 17.43 3.60
C THR A 153 -2.99 18.65 2.72
N MET A 154 -3.17 18.46 1.40
CA MET A 154 -3.47 19.54 0.47
C MET A 154 -4.79 20.23 0.80
N MET A 155 -5.86 19.48 1.05
CA MET A 155 -7.17 20.01 1.41
C MET A 155 -7.10 20.79 2.73
N HIS A 156 -6.39 20.26 3.73
CA HIS A 156 -6.25 20.93 5.04
C HIS A 156 -5.58 22.30 4.94
N SER A 157 -4.65 22.48 4.00
CA SER A 157 -3.97 23.76 3.78
C SER A 157 -4.86 24.82 3.10
N ILE A 158 -5.98 24.41 2.50
CA ILE A 158 -6.85 25.30 1.70
C ILE A 158 -8.14 25.65 2.45
N ILE A 159 -8.69 24.72 3.25
CA ILE A 159 -10.02 24.83 3.84
C ILE A 159 -9.89 24.99 5.37
N PRO A 160 -10.19 26.19 5.93
CA PRO A 160 -10.11 26.43 7.37
C PRO A 160 -11.26 25.81 8.14
N SER A 161 -12.46 25.75 7.56
CA SER A 161 -13.68 25.29 8.22
C SER A 161 -13.65 23.79 8.53
N ARG A 162 -13.72 23.43 9.82
CA ARG A 162 -13.73 22.03 10.29
C ARG A 162 -14.89 21.22 9.68
N ARG A 163 -16.09 21.80 9.59
CA ARG A 163 -17.27 21.13 9.04
C ARG A 163 -17.08 20.80 7.55
N GLN A 164 -16.56 21.76 6.77
CA GLN A 164 -16.27 21.55 5.36
C GLN A 164 -15.15 20.52 5.18
N ARG A 165 -14.08 20.57 6.00
CA ARG A 165 -13.00 19.57 5.96
C ARG A 165 -13.50 18.15 6.21
N MET A 166 -14.49 17.94 7.07
CA MET A 166 -15.07 16.60 7.26
C MET A 166 -15.71 16.09 5.97
N VAL A 167 -16.51 16.90 5.29
CA VAL A 167 -17.20 16.49 4.06
C VAL A 167 -16.21 16.24 2.92
N TYR A 168 -15.28 17.17 2.68
CA TYR A 168 -14.25 17.00 1.64
C TYR A 168 -13.31 15.83 1.97
N GLY A 169 -12.93 15.66 3.24
CA GLY A 169 -12.11 14.55 3.69
C GLY A 169 -12.80 13.20 3.49
N SER A 170 -14.10 13.11 3.77
CA SER A 170 -14.88 11.90 3.49
C SER A 170 -14.93 11.60 1.99
N ALA A 171 -15.08 12.62 1.14
CA ALA A 171 -15.07 12.44 -0.31
C ALA A 171 -13.69 11.97 -0.82
N ILE A 172 -12.60 12.51 -0.27
CA ILE A 172 -11.23 12.05 -0.56
C ILE A 172 -11.06 10.59 -0.15
N LEU A 173 -11.50 10.19 1.05
CA LEU A 173 -11.40 8.82 1.52
C LEU A 173 -12.16 7.84 0.62
N VAL A 174 -13.40 8.17 0.27
CA VAL A 174 -14.20 7.33 -0.64
C VAL A 174 -13.56 7.24 -2.01
N ALA A 175 -13.12 8.38 -2.58
CA ALA A 175 -12.48 8.41 -3.88
C ALA A 175 -11.16 7.63 -3.92
N ALA A 176 -10.33 7.75 -2.88
CA ALA A 176 -9.07 7.03 -2.77
C ALA A 176 -9.28 5.51 -2.67
N ASN A 177 -10.21 5.07 -1.83
CA ASN A 177 -10.48 3.65 -1.68
C ASN A 177 -11.10 3.04 -2.95
N CYS A 178 -12.05 3.74 -3.59
CA CYS A 178 -12.65 3.25 -4.84
C CYS A 178 -11.67 3.27 -6.01
N GLY A 179 -10.81 4.30 -6.11
CA GLY A 179 -9.75 4.35 -7.13
C GLY A 179 -8.70 3.27 -6.93
N GLY A 180 -8.24 3.09 -5.68
CA GLY A 180 -7.25 2.06 -5.34
C GLY A 180 -7.78 0.63 -5.52
N ALA A 181 -9.08 0.40 -5.24
CA ALA A 181 -9.69 -0.90 -5.46
C ALA A 181 -9.86 -1.27 -6.95
N LEU A 182 -9.77 -0.30 -7.86
CA LEU A 182 -9.96 -0.53 -9.30
C LEU A 182 -8.79 -1.28 -9.94
N THR A 183 -7.59 -1.19 -9.38
CA THR A 183 -6.39 -1.84 -9.94
C THR A 183 -5.73 -2.76 -8.93
N VAL A 184 -5.03 -3.77 -9.43
CA VAL A 184 -4.29 -4.73 -8.59
C VAL A 184 -3.12 -4.09 -7.84
N ILE A 185 -2.65 -2.92 -8.29
CA ILE A 185 -1.52 -2.19 -7.68
C ILE A 185 -1.94 -1.07 -6.73
N GLY A 186 -3.21 -0.67 -6.77
CA GLY A 186 -3.73 0.44 -5.98
C GLY A 186 -4.02 0.08 -4.51
N ASN A 187 -4.13 -1.22 -4.20
CA ASN A 187 -4.37 -1.73 -2.84
C ASN A 187 -3.55 -2.99 -2.57
N PRO A 188 -3.11 -3.22 -1.31
CA PRO A 188 -2.44 -4.46 -0.92
C PRO A 188 -3.27 -5.72 -1.20
N GLU A 189 -4.59 -5.65 -1.05
CA GLU A 189 -5.51 -6.78 -1.25
C GLU A 189 -5.51 -7.23 -2.72
N GLY A 190 -5.59 -6.29 -3.66
CA GLY A 190 -5.51 -6.56 -5.10
C GLY A 190 -4.17 -7.19 -5.49
N LEU A 191 -3.08 -6.69 -4.88
CA LEU A 191 -1.73 -7.23 -5.10
C LEU A 191 -1.60 -8.68 -4.60
N VAL A 192 -2.17 -9.00 -3.42
CA VAL A 192 -2.18 -10.38 -2.89
C VAL A 192 -2.91 -11.32 -3.83
N LEU A 193 -4.10 -10.95 -4.30
CA LEU A 193 -4.90 -11.75 -5.23
C LEU A 193 -4.20 -11.95 -6.58
N TRP A 194 -3.54 -10.92 -7.07
CA TRP A 194 -2.80 -11.01 -8.33
C TRP A 194 -1.53 -11.85 -8.18
N ASN A 195 -0.75 -11.65 -7.12
CA ASN A 195 0.49 -12.41 -6.88
C ASN A 195 0.21 -13.89 -6.57
N SER A 196 -0.96 -14.22 -6.00
CA SER A 196 -1.39 -15.62 -5.80
C SER A 196 -1.88 -16.29 -7.10
N GLY A 197 -1.96 -15.57 -8.21
CA GLY A 197 -2.49 -16.08 -9.48
C GLY A 197 -4.01 -16.25 -9.52
N ALA A 198 -4.74 -15.80 -8.49
CA ALA A 198 -6.19 -15.93 -8.41
C ALA A 198 -6.93 -15.05 -9.44
N VAL A 199 -6.32 -13.93 -9.84
CA VAL A 199 -6.88 -12.98 -10.80
C VAL A 199 -5.82 -12.46 -11.76
N THR A 200 -6.24 -12.09 -12.97
CA THR A 200 -5.40 -11.29 -13.88
C THR A 200 -5.69 -9.80 -13.68
N ALA A 201 -4.68 -8.96 -13.86
CA ALA A 201 -4.82 -7.50 -13.65
C ALA A 201 -5.96 -6.90 -14.49
N THR A 202 -6.13 -7.34 -15.72
CA THR A 202 -7.16 -6.85 -16.65
C THR A 202 -8.56 -7.24 -16.19
N VAL A 203 -8.80 -8.54 -15.91
CA VAL A 203 -10.11 -9.03 -15.47
C VAL A 203 -10.50 -8.39 -14.14
N PHE A 204 -9.56 -8.25 -13.21
CA PHE A 204 -9.78 -7.59 -11.93
C PHE A 204 -10.30 -6.15 -12.12
N SER A 205 -9.60 -5.34 -12.93
CA SER A 205 -9.97 -3.95 -13.17
C SER A 205 -11.31 -3.81 -13.88
N PHE A 206 -11.59 -4.62 -14.89
CA PHE A 206 -12.88 -4.56 -15.59
C PHE A 206 -14.05 -5.00 -14.72
N SER A 207 -13.88 -6.04 -13.90
CA SER A 207 -14.92 -6.52 -13.00
C SER A 207 -15.29 -5.51 -11.92
N LEU A 208 -14.29 -4.76 -11.42
CA LEU A 208 -14.49 -3.77 -10.36
C LEU A 208 -14.82 -2.38 -10.87
N LEU A 209 -14.75 -2.11 -12.18
CA LEU A 209 -14.98 -0.79 -12.75
C LEU A 209 -16.35 -0.23 -12.35
N LEU A 210 -17.39 -0.99 -12.59
CA LEU A 210 -18.78 -0.55 -12.34
C LEU A 210 -19.10 -0.42 -10.85
N PRO A 211 -18.76 -1.39 -9.97
CA PRO A 211 -18.90 -1.26 -8.53
C PRO A 211 -18.14 -0.08 -7.95
N CYS A 212 -16.87 0.13 -8.34
CA CYS A 212 -16.06 1.22 -7.85
C CYS A 212 -16.60 2.60 -8.27
N LEU A 213 -17.04 2.72 -9.52
CA LEU A 213 -17.68 3.96 -9.99
C LEU A 213 -18.98 4.25 -9.23
N ALA A 214 -19.84 3.26 -9.01
CA ALA A 214 -21.07 3.43 -8.25
C ALA A 214 -20.77 3.80 -6.78
N ALA A 215 -19.86 3.08 -6.13
CA ALA A 215 -19.46 3.33 -4.75
C ALA A 215 -18.79 4.70 -4.54
N TRP A 216 -18.16 5.27 -5.57
CA TRP A 216 -17.59 6.59 -5.56
C TRP A 216 -18.60 7.70 -5.86
N LEU A 217 -19.39 7.55 -6.96
CA LEU A 217 -20.30 8.58 -7.46
C LEU A 217 -21.47 8.84 -6.50
N ILE A 218 -22.10 7.76 -5.99
CA ILE A 218 -23.31 7.89 -5.15
C ILE A 218 -23.03 8.67 -3.86
N PRO A 219 -22.01 8.33 -3.04
CA PRO A 219 -21.71 9.11 -1.84
C PRO A 219 -21.26 10.54 -2.16
N THR A 220 -20.48 10.74 -3.24
CA THR A 220 -20.03 12.08 -3.65
C THR A 220 -21.21 12.99 -4.00
N LEU A 221 -22.22 12.47 -4.71
CA LEU A 221 -23.46 13.19 -5.02
C LEU A 221 -24.25 13.55 -3.75
N LEU A 222 -24.30 12.66 -2.75
CA LEU A 222 -24.95 12.93 -1.48
C LEU A 222 -24.18 14.00 -0.67
N MET A 223 -22.85 13.89 -0.61
CA MET A 223 -21.98 14.86 0.07
C MET A 223 -22.07 16.28 -0.54
N GLN A 224 -22.31 16.37 -1.85
CA GLN A 224 -22.48 17.65 -2.52
C GLN A 224 -23.65 18.46 -1.92
N ARG A 225 -24.71 17.80 -1.44
CA ARG A 225 -25.87 18.47 -0.84
C ARG A 225 -25.61 19.00 0.58
N MET A 226 -24.54 18.52 1.23
CA MET A 226 -24.16 18.92 2.59
C MET A 226 -23.28 20.17 2.62
N LEU A 227 -22.81 20.64 1.47
CA LEU A 227 -21.89 21.75 1.35
C LEU A 227 -22.62 23.08 1.07
N PRO A 228 -22.15 24.22 1.63
CA PRO A 228 -22.63 25.54 1.27
C PRO A 228 -22.24 25.88 -0.18
N GLU A 229 -22.88 26.87 -0.78
CA GLU A 229 -22.59 27.26 -2.17
C GLU A 229 -21.15 27.75 -2.40
N ARG A 230 -20.59 28.43 -1.41
CA ARG A 230 -19.24 29.01 -1.49
C ARG A 230 -18.32 28.39 -0.45
N VAL A 231 -17.08 28.16 -0.86
CA VAL A 231 -16.00 27.73 0.05
C VAL A 231 -15.37 28.95 0.67
N GLU A 232 -15.23 28.94 1.98
CA GLU A 232 -14.33 29.83 2.71
C GLU A 232 -12.91 29.29 2.52
N THR A 233 -12.14 29.89 1.63
CA THR A 233 -10.75 29.49 1.36
C THR A 233 -9.81 30.51 1.95
N GLU A 234 -9.00 30.11 2.90
CA GLU A 234 -7.80 30.83 3.29
C GLU A 234 -6.62 30.19 2.57
N TRP A 235 -6.06 30.93 1.62
CA TRP A 235 -4.82 30.52 0.95
C TRP A 235 -3.65 30.77 1.91
N ILE A 236 -3.44 29.88 2.85
CA ILE A 236 -2.23 29.89 3.65
C ILE A 236 -1.09 29.52 2.71
N VAL A 237 -0.18 30.47 2.49
CA VAL A 237 1.09 30.21 1.80
C VAL A 237 1.93 29.36 2.75
N MET A 238 1.66 28.06 2.78
CA MET A 238 2.64 27.15 3.39
C MET A 238 3.84 27.09 2.45
N PRO A 239 5.08 27.22 2.98
CA PRO A 239 6.26 26.98 2.16
C PRO A 239 6.16 25.56 1.59
N PHE A 240 6.09 25.50 0.28
CA PHE A 240 5.99 24.24 -0.44
C PHE A 240 7.25 23.42 -0.24
N ARG A 241 7.10 22.11 -0.05
CA ARG A 241 8.23 21.17 -0.19
C ARG A 241 8.88 21.29 -1.58
N GLY A 242 8.13 21.72 -2.61
CA GLY A 242 8.60 21.87 -3.96
C GLY A 242 9.12 23.27 -4.36
N ASP A 243 8.89 24.32 -3.54
CA ASP A 243 9.40 25.67 -3.85
C ASP A 243 10.93 25.77 -3.71
N ASP A 244 11.52 24.89 -2.91
CA ASP A 244 12.96 24.77 -2.80
C ASP A 244 13.59 23.89 -3.90
N THR A 245 12.82 23.17 -4.69
CA THR A 245 13.33 22.43 -5.84
C THR A 245 13.36 23.35 -7.06
N ARG A 246 14.55 23.69 -7.56
CA ARG A 246 14.73 24.46 -8.81
C ARG A 246 14.39 23.65 -10.07
N LEU A 247 13.51 22.64 -9.95
CA LEU A 247 13.13 21.79 -11.05
C LEU A 247 12.19 22.52 -12.00
N ASN A 248 12.53 22.53 -13.29
CA ASN A 248 11.66 23.04 -14.35
C ASN A 248 10.39 22.21 -14.49
N LYS A 249 9.31 22.82 -14.99
CA LYS A 249 8.03 22.12 -15.26
C LYS A 249 8.22 20.85 -16.11
N TRP A 250 9.12 20.88 -17.08
CA TRP A 250 9.46 19.72 -17.92
C TRP A 250 10.14 18.59 -17.16
N GLN A 251 11.02 18.92 -16.22
CA GLN A 251 11.69 17.92 -15.37
C GLN A 251 10.70 17.26 -14.42
N ARG A 252 9.79 18.04 -13.82
CA ARG A 252 8.70 17.48 -12.97
C ARG A 252 7.76 16.59 -13.79
N LEU A 253 7.41 17.01 -15.01
CA LEU A 253 6.59 16.19 -15.91
C LEU A 253 7.29 14.89 -16.29
N LEU A 254 8.59 14.94 -16.61
CA LEU A 254 9.38 13.75 -16.94
C LEU A 254 9.48 12.79 -15.75
N MET A 255 9.73 13.29 -14.55
CA MET A 255 9.72 12.47 -13.34
C MET A 255 8.36 11.82 -13.10
N LEU A 256 7.27 12.56 -13.31
CA LEU A 256 5.92 12.05 -13.18
C LEU A 256 5.62 10.97 -14.23
N LEU A 257 6.04 11.16 -15.48
CA LEU A 257 5.93 10.15 -16.53
C LEU A 257 6.74 8.89 -16.22
N VAL A 258 7.98 9.03 -15.73
CA VAL A 258 8.82 7.90 -15.34
C VAL A 258 8.20 7.16 -14.15
N GLY A 259 7.76 7.87 -13.11
CA GLY A 259 7.18 7.25 -11.93
C GLY A 259 5.82 6.60 -12.20
N ILE A 260 4.84 7.36 -12.65
CA ILE A 260 3.47 6.84 -12.90
C ILE A 260 3.44 5.93 -14.13
N GLY A 261 4.09 6.33 -15.24
CA GLY A 261 4.18 5.48 -16.43
C GLY A 261 4.91 4.17 -16.17
N GLY A 262 5.94 4.20 -15.32
CA GLY A 262 6.64 3.01 -14.86
C GLY A 262 5.74 2.07 -14.05
N LEU A 263 4.89 2.60 -13.16
CA LEU A 263 3.92 1.79 -12.41
C LEU A 263 2.91 1.09 -13.34
N TRP A 264 2.48 1.75 -14.39
CA TRP A 264 1.62 1.16 -15.42
C TRP A 264 2.32 0.05 -16.22
N PHE A 265 3.63 0.10 -16.30
CA PHE A 265 4.42 -0.93 -16.99
C PHE A 265 4.55 -2.22 -16.18
N ILE A 266 4.35 -2.20 -14.85
CA ILE A 266 4.55 -3.38 -14.00
C ILE A 266 3.69 -4.58 -14.41
N PRO A 267 2.38 -4.47 -14.70
CA PRO A 267 1.59 -5.61 -15.18
C PRO A 267 2.10 -6.17 -16.51
N THR A 268 2.52 -5.29 -17.43
CA THR A 268 3.12 -5.70 -18.70
C THR A 268 4.44 -6.42 -18.49
N PHE A 269 5.31 -5.90 -17.61
CA PHE A 269 6.57 -6.53 -17.23
C PHE A 269 6.33 -7.93 -16.65
N HIS A 270 5.40 -8.09 -15.71
CA HIS A 270 5.04 -9.38 -15.14
C HIS A 270 4.53 -10.36 -16.21
N ASN A 271 3.68 -9.91 -17.14
CA ASN A 271 3.14 -10.76 -18.19
C ASN A 271 4.22 -11.27 -19.15
N ILE A 272 5.22 -10.45 -19.48
CA ILE A 272 6.33 -10.80 -20.38
C ILE A 272 7.36 -11.69 -19.68
N THR A 273 7.80 -11.29 -18.49
CA THR A 273 8.92 -11.92 -17.80
C THR A 273 8.52 -13.08 -16.89
N LYS A 274 7.24 -13.14 -16.47
CA LYS A 274 6.73 -14.04 -15.44
C LYS A 274 7.39 -13.85 -14.06
N LEU A 275 8.20 -12.80 -13.91
CA LEU A 275 8.82 -12.43 -12.63
C LEU A 275 7.79 -11.74 -11.73
N SER A 276 7.99 -11.85 -10.41
CA SER A 276 7.09 -11.21 -9.44
C SER A 276 7.01 -9.69 -9.64
N PRO A 277 5.83 -9.08 -9.47
CA PRO A 277 5.59 -7.65 -9.67
C PRO A 277 6.53 -6.72 -8.90
N PHE A 278 7.04 -7.16 -7.73
CA PHE A 278 7.94 -6.34 -6.91
C PHE A 278 9.25 -5.99 -7.63
N LEU A 279 9.76 -6.88 -8.48
CA LEU A 279 10.96 -6.59 -9.28
C LEU A 279 10.70 -5.46 -10.29
N GLY A 280 9.52 -5.45 -10.90
CA GLY A 280 9.10 -4.35 -11.77
C GLY A 280 9.05 -3.01 -11.02
N ALA A 281 8.48 -3.02 -9.81
CA ALA A 281 8.41 -1.82 -8.96
C ALA A 281 9.81 -1.34 -8.53
N LEU A 282 10.72 -2.24 -8.16
CA LEU A 282 12.10 -1.89 -7.84
C LEU A 282 12.87 -1.34 -9.06
N CYS A 283 12.63 -1.87 -10.25
CA CYS A 283 13.21 -1.35 -11.49
C CYS A 283 12.76 0.09 -11.74
N VAL A 284 11.45 0.37 -11.65
CA VAL A 284 10.91 1.72 -11.78
C VAL A 284 11.48 2.67 -10.73
N LEU A 285 11.55 2.21 -9.46
CA LEU A 285 12.16 2.97 -8.38
C LEU A 285 13.61 3.33 -8.68
N SER A 286 14.41 2.37 -9.14
CA SER A 286 15.83 2.59 -9.43
C SER A 286 16.03 3.64 -10.53
N VAL A 287 15.25 3.55 -11.62
CA VAL A 287 15.31 4.52 -12.70
C VAL A 287 14.87 5.91 -12.23
N LEU A 288 13.75 6.00 -11.50
CA LEU A 288 13.26 7.27 -10.96
C LEU A 288 14.26 7.90 -9.98
N TRP A 289 14.90 7.07 -9.14
CA TRP A 289 15.90 7.54 -8.18
C TRP A 289 17.12 8.12 -8.88
N ILE A 290 17.63 7.42 -9.91
CA ILE A 290 18.75 7.93 -10.73
C ILE A 290 18.38 9.26 -11.40
N VAL A 291 17.18 9.35 -12.01
CA VAL A 291 16.69 10.58 -12.62
C VAL A 291 16.57 11.72 -11.59
N ASN A 292 16.08 11.39 -10.39
CA ASN A 292 15.98 12.35 -9.28
C ASN A 292 17.38 12.88 -8.86
N GLU A 293 18.36 12.01 -8.73
CA GLU A 293 19.73 12.44 -8.36
C GLU A 293 20.38 13.31 -9.46
N ILE A 294 20.21 12.93 -10.73
CA ILE A 294 20.75 13.73 -11.85
C ILE A 294 20.14 15.13 -11.85
N PHE A 295 18.83 15.26 -11.65
CA PHE A 295 18.15 16.54 -11.67
C PHE A 295 18.47 17.41 -10.46
N ASN A 296 18.65 16.80 -9.29
CA ASN A 296 18.96 17.50 -8.04
C ASN A 296 20.48 17.69 -7.79
N ARG A 297 21.35 17.21 -8.68
CA ARG A 297 22.80 17.27 -8.54
C ARG A 297 23.35 18.70 -8.35
N LYS A 298 22.69 19.72 -8.93
CA LYS A 298 23.09 21.13 -8.81
C LYS A 298 22.68 21.78 -7.48
N LEU A 299 21.85 21.12 -6.67
CA LEU A 299 21.41 21.60 -5.34
C LEU A 299 22.34 21.16 -4.21
N MET A 300 23.55 20.69 -4.53
CA MET A 300 24.53 20.11 -3.62
C MET A 300 25.20 21.13 -2.67
N ASN A 301 24.44 21.96 -1.96
CA ASN A 301 24.88 22.56 -0.72
C ASN A 301 24.59 21.61 0.43
N MET A 302 25.64 21.24 1.16
CA MET A 302 25.71 20.02 2.00
C MET A 302 24.62 19.88 3.09
N ASP A 303 24.08 20.95 3.64
CA ASP A 303 23.16 20.86 4.79
C ASP A 303 21.69 20.53 4.40
N ALA A 304 21.21 21.02 3.26
CA ALA A 304 19.89 20.68 2.74
C ALA A 304 19.81 19.26 2.15
N MET A 305 20.95 18.65 1.86
CA MET A 305 21.08 17.35 1.20
C MET A 305 20.87 16.17 2.14
N VAL A 306 21.28 16.30 3.40
CA VAL A 306 21.10 15.25 4.42
C VAL A 306 19.61 15.06 4.73
N GLU A 307 18.84 16.15 4.74
CA GLU A 307 17.39 16.11 5.03
C GLU A 307 16.55 15.56 3.86
N ARG A 308 17.07 15.63 2.61
CA ARG A 308 16.38 15.22 1.38
C ARG A 308 16.85 13.89 0.79
N ARG A 309 18.03 13.39 1.16
CA ARG A 309 18.63 12.16 0.63
C ARG A 309 17.88 10.90 1.05
N THR A 310 17.34 10.87 2.23
CA THR A 310 16.57 9.73 2.71
C THR A 310 15.11 10.00 2.44
N PRO A 311 14.45 9.26 1.56
CA PRO A 311 13.00 9.33 1.47
C PRO A 311 12.43 9.12 2.87
N ARG A 312 11.62 10.07 3.36
CA ARG A 312 10.93 9.95 4.65
C ARG A 312 9.83 8.86 4.63
N VAL A 313 9.95 7.92 3.69
CA VAL A 313 9.11 6.72 3.55
C VAL A 313 9.09 5.90 4.84
N LEU A 314 10.18 5.98 5.61
CA LEU A 314 10.25 5.42 6.96
C LEU A 314 9.50 6.26 8.01
N GLN A 315 8.60 7.16 7.60
CA GLN A 315 7.70 7.80 8.55
C GLN A 315 6.84 6.73 9.24
N TYR A 316 6.63 6.94 10.52
CA TYR A 316 5.98 5.98 11.42
C TYR A 316 4.71 5.31 10.86
N GLY A 317 3.86 6.06 10.15
CA GLY A 317 2.63 5.52 9.54
C GLY A 317 2.84 4.52 8.42
N VAL A 318 3.86 4.71 7.58
CA VAL A 318 4.19 3.81 6.45
C VAL A 318 4.76 2.50 6.97
N VAL A 319 5.70 2.58 7.91
CA VAL A 319 6.29 1.39 8.56
C VAL A 319 5.21 0.56 9.25
N GLN A 320 4.28 1.21 9.97
CA GLN A 320 3.17 0.52 10.60
C GLN A 320 2.28 -0.21 9.59
N MET A 321 1.98 0.41 8.46
CA MET A 321 1.16 -0.23 7.41
C MET A 321 1.87 -1.46 6.83
N ILE A 322 3.15 -1.35 6.52
CA ILE A 322 3.95 -2.46 5.98
C ILE A 322 4.02 -3.61 6.99
N LEU A 323 4.30 -3.31 8.24
CA LEU A 323 4.35 -4.31 9.31
C LEU A 323 2.97 -4.94 9.56
N PHE A 324 1.90 -4.17 9.46
CA PHE A 324 0.54 -4.69 9.55
C PHE A 324 0.25 -5.69 8.43
N VAL A 325 0.54 -5.33 7.18
CA VAL A 325 0.32 -6.22 6.02
C VAL A 325 1.16 -7.48 6.15
N MET A 326 2.44 -7.37 6.52
CA MET A 326 3.31 -8.52 6.76
C MET A 326 2.75 -9.45 7.85
N GLY A 327 2.36 -8.88 9.00
CA GLY A 327 1.78 -9.64 10.10
C GLY A 327 0.49 -10.37 9.72
N MET A 328 -0.38 -9.70 8.96
CA MET A 328 -1.63 -10.28 8.48
C MET A 328 -1.40 -11.44 7.50
N ILE A 329 -0.48 -11.29 6.54
CA ILE A 329 -0.16 -12.35 5.59
C ILE A 329 0.40 -13.57 6.31
N LEU A 330 1.27 -13.36 7.30
CA LEU A 330 1.79 -14.45 8.12
C LEU A 330 0.71 -15.12 8.98
N ALA A 331 -0.19 -14.33 9.58
CA ALA A 331 -1.28 -14.85 10.40
C ALA A 331 -2.30 -15.67 9.59
N VAL A 332 -2.66 -15.18 8.39
CA VAL A 332 -3.53 -15.92 7.46
C VAL A 332 -2.80 -17.13 6.88
N GLY A 333 -1.50 -16.99 6.61
CA GLY A 333 -0.67 -18.08 6.10
C GLY A 333 -0.67 -19.30 7.02
N VAL A 334 -0.57 -19.11 8.33
CA VAL A 334 -0.61 -20.24 9.28
C VAL A 334 -1.97 -20.92 9.33
N VAL A 335 -3.07 -20.17 9.18
CA VAL A 335 -4.42 -20.76 9.15
C VAL A 335 -4.65 -21.58 7.88
N LYS A 336 -4.03 -21.19 6.78
CA LYS A 336 -4.12 -21.95 5.52
C LYS A 336 -3.46 -23.33 5.61
N GLU A 337 -2.43 -23.45 6.45
CA GLU A 337 -1.67 -24.69 6.64
C GLU A 337 -2.23 -25.57 7.79
N THR A 338 -3.29 -25.11 8.48
CA THR A 338 -3.96 -25.80 9.59
C THR A 338 -5.39 -26.19 9.26
#